data_58df5c561670c40420f0a3d9deb8c490
#
_entry.id   58df5c561670c40420f0a3d9deb8c490
#
_cell.length_a   1.000
_cell.length_b   1.000
_cell.length_c   1.000
_cell.angle_alpha   90.00
_cell.angle_beta   90.00
_cell.angle_gamma   90.00
#
_symmetry.space_group_name_H-M   'P 1'
#
loop_
_entity.id
_entity.type
_entity.pdbx_description
1 polymer ?
#
loop_
_entity_poly.entity_id
_entity_poly.type
_entity_poly.pdbx_seq_one_letter_code
_entity_poly.pdbx_strand_id
1 'polypeptide(L)'
;MITFAYPHLLYLLLLLPVVAGLYLWSRIARKRKLRRFGNPETLAHLMPEVSRYMPWVKLIFSLLIIAVLVIMLARPRATSGLDADVAETETSRGIEVMVCLDVSNSMLASSTDDEAGVSRLQRAKFILEKLIDKMTNDKVGLIVFAGDAYTQLPITSDYISAKMFVNSITTDMVPTQGTAIGAALEMAMNAFTPTEDMGKAIVLLTDAENFEDNAVDAAKRASGAGIQVDVIGLGTSRGARIPLGNGRYMINPMTGEEVVTRHDESTGAEIAKAGDGIYVNGASTSAINAVDTKMDELKQAEFERKSFSPQSEQFPIVAWIALLLLVADIFVVTRKISWLKKYRFFTKEEGGEK
;
A
#
# COMPACT_ATOMS: atom_id res chain seq x y z
N MET A 1 -6.33 19.98 1.36
CA MET A 1 -6.28 20.07 2.84
C MET A 1 -4.85 19.84 3.30
N ILE A 2 -4.40 20.53 4.36
CA ILE A 2 -3.07 20.27 4.95
C ILE A 2 -3.27 19.22 6.04
N THR A 3 -2.63 18.08 5.89
CA THR A 3 -2.57 17.01 6.89
C THR A 3 -1.14 16.91 7.44
N PHE A 4 -0.95 16.33 8.62
CA PHE A 4 0.36 16.15 9.22
C PHE A 4 0.65 14.66 9.41
N ALA A 5 1.85 14.22 9.02
CA ALA A 5 2.27 12.84 9.22
C ALA A 5 2.32 12.44 10.70
N TYR A 6 2.77 13.39 11.56
CA TYR A 6 2.91 13.18 13.00
C TYR A 6 2.20 14.29 13.78
N PRO A 7 0.85 14.29 13.86
CA PRO A 7 0.09 15.37 14.50
C PRO A 7 0.40 15.53 16.00
N HIS A 8 0.81 14.47 16.67
CA HIS A 8 1.22 14.52 18.08
C HIS A 8 2.45 15.39 18.32
N LEU A 9 3.34 15.58 17.33
CA LEU A 9 4.49 16.48 17.48
C LEU A 9 4.08 17.96 17.54
N LEU A 10 2.87 18.33 17.12
CA LEU A 10 2.36 19.68 17.29
C LEU A 10 2.19 20.08 18.77
N TYR A 11 2.08 19.12 19.69
CA TYR A 11 2.09 19.42 21.13
C TYR A 11 3.40 20.08 21.59
N LEU A 12 4.50 19.95 20.83
CA LEU A 12 5.74 20.69 21.10
C LEU A 12 5.58 22.22 20.97
N LEU A 13 4.52 22.71 20.30
CA LEU A 13 4.20 24.14 20.30
C LEU A 13 3.88 24.68 21.70
N LEU A 14 3.47 23.83 22.63
CA LEU A 14 3.31 24.19 24.04
C LEU A 14 4.63 24.56 24.71
N LEU A 15 5.77 24.26 24.10
CA LEU A 15 7.08 24.70 24.56
C LEU A 15 7.28 26.23 24.36
N LEU A 16 6.60 26.84 23.38
CA LEU A 16 6.73 28.28 23.07
C LEU A 16 6.42 29.17 24.24
N PRO A 17 5.28 29.04 24.95
CA PRO A 17 5.01 29.88 26.13
C PRO A 17 6.01 29.62 27.26
N VAL A 18 6.55 28.42 27.42
CA VAL A 18 7.56 28.09 28.41
C VAL A 18 8.87 28.83 28.09
N VAL A 19 9.34 28.81 26.87
CA VAL A 19 10.53 29.53 26.41
C VAL A 19 10.34 31.04 26.55
N ALA A 20 9.17 31.56 26.17
CA ALA A 20 8.84 32.97 26.35
C ALA A 20 8.85 33.37 27.86
N GLY A 21 8.27 32.55 28.73
CA GLY A 21 8.26 32.76 30.17
C GLY A 21 9.67 32.76 30.79
N LEU A 22 10.51 31.79 30.40
CA LEU A 22 11.92 31.72 30.84
C LEU A 22 12.72 32.95 30.38
N TYR A 23 12.49 33.41 29.17
CA TYR A 23 13.13 34.60 28.65
C TYR A 23 12.71 35.85 29.43
N LEU A 24 11.41 36.02 29.67
CA LEU A 24 10.88 37.12 30.47
C LEU A 24 11.45 37.12 31.90
N TRP A 25 11.46 35.95 32.52
CA TRP A 25 12.06 35.78 33.87
C TRP A 25 13.54 36.14 33.87
N SER A 26 14.31 35.65 32.91
CA SER A 26 15.73 35.99 32.73
C SER A 26 15.94 37.51 32.57
N ARG A 27 15.08 38.15 31.80
CA ARG A 27 15.13 39.60 31.57
C ARG A 27 14.81 40.40 32.83
N ILE A 28 13.79 39.98 33.58
CA ILE A 28 13.45 40.59 34.89
C ILE A 28 14.61 40.39 35.90
N ALA A 29 15.16 39.20 35.94
CA ALA A 29 16.30 38.91 36.82
C ALA A 29 17.53 39.75 36.47
N ARG A 30 17.85 39.93 35.17
CA ARG A 30 18.94 40.83 34.70
C ARG A 30 18.66 42.27 35.09
N LYS A 31 17.42 42.76 34.90
CA LYS A 31 17.04 44.12 35.28
C LYS A 31 17.15 44.34 36.80
N ARG A 32 16.78 43.33 37.61
CA ARG A 32 16.96 43.38 39.09
C ARG A 32 18.43 43.39 39.48
N LYS A 33 19.29 42.60 38.82
CA LYS A 33 20.75 42.61 39.07
C LYS A 33 21.38 43.94 38.70
N LEU A 34 21.02 44.51 37.52
CA LEU A 34 21.52 45.82 37.08
C LEU A 34 21.14 46.97 38.08
N ARG A 35 19.93 46.95 38.64
CA ARG A 35 19.49 47.91 39.67
C ARG A 35 20.28 47.82 40.98
N ARG A 36 20.91 46.67 41.28
CA ARG A 36 21.79 46.53 42.45
C ARG A 36 23.19 47.07 42.20
N PHE A 37 23.61 47.23 40.94
CA PHE A 37 24.93 47.72 40.56
C PHE A 37 25.04 49.24 40.51
N GLY A 38 23.93 49.97 40.35
CA GLY A 38 23.99 51.42 40.29
C GLY A 38 22.72 52.08 39.77
N ASN A 39 22.73 53.43 39.70
CA ASN A 39 21.61 54.21 39.22
C ASN A 39 21.35 53.91 37.72
N PRO A 40 20.11 53.57 37.28
CA PRO A 40 19.78 53.22 35.90
C PRO A 40 20.14 54.28 34.89
N GLU A 41 20.09 55.55 35.24
CA GLU A 41 20.41 56.69 34.36
C GLU A 41 21.91 56.76 34.03
N THR A 42 22.77 56.56 35.04
CA THR A 42 24.22 56.52 34.83
C THR A 42 24.65 55.32 34.02
N LEU A 43 23.99 54.16 34.20
CA LEU A 43 24.25 52.95 33.43
C LEU A 43 23.79 53.07 31.98
N ALA A 44 22.71 53.79 31.71
CA ALA A 44 22.20 54.04 30.36
C ALA A 44 23.19 54.89 29.53
N HIS A 45 23.86 55.86 30.16
CA HIS A 45 24.93 56.64 29.53
C HIS A 45 26.19 55.85 29.22
N LEU A 46 26.49 54.84 30.02
CA LEU A 46 27.63 53.93 29.82
C LEU A 46 27.39 52.85 28.76
N MET A 47 26.12 52.63 28.36
CA MET A 47 25.75 51.61 27.33
C MET A 47 24.90 52.22 26.22
N PRO A 48 25.42 53.17 25.41
CA PRO A 48 24.64 53.87 24.38
C PRO A 48 24.20 52.99 23.19
N GLU A 49 24.84 51.83 23.03
CA GLU A 49 24.58 50.89 21.91
C GLU A 49 23.49 49.88 22.20
N VAL A 50 22.94 49.79 23.41
CA VAL A 50 21.90 48.83 23.76
C VAL A 50 20.53 49.29 23.24
N SER A 51 19.94 48.55 22.32
CA SER A 51 18.60 48.83 21.80
C SER A 51 17.53 48.32 22.75
N ARG A 52 16.49 49.14 23.02
CA ARG A 52 15.33 48.77 23.84
C ARG A 52 14.42 47.75 23.16
N TYR A 53 14.35 47.77 21.82
CA TYR A 53 13.42 46.97 21.02
C TYR A 53 14.06 45.71 20.46
N MET A 54 15.34 45.71 20.12
CA MET A 54 16.06 44.62 19.49
C MET A 54 15.97 43.26 20.23
N PRO A 55 16.04 43.23 21.59
CA PRO A 55 15.85 42.00 22.35
C PRO A 55 14.44 41.39 22.18
N TRP A 56 13.40 42.20 21.96
CA TRP A 56 12.06 41.73 21.68
C TRP A 56 11.95 41.13 20.25
N VAL A 57 12.56 41.80 19.29
CA VAL A 57 12.65 41.30 17.91
C VAL A 57 13.34 39.94 17.89
N LYS A 58 14.44 39.81 18.61
CA LYS A 58 15.15 38.52 18.70
C LYS A 58 14.32 37.42 19.36
N LEU A 59 13.55 37.74 20.41
CA LEU A 59 12.62 36.78 21.03
C LEU A 59 11.57 36.32 20.05
N ILE A 60 10.95 37.26 19.31
CA ILE A 60 9.90 36.91 18.32
C ILE A 60 10.50 36.01 17.22
N PHE A 61 11.70 36.35 16.71
CA PHE A 61 12.41 35.54 15.75
C PHE A 61 12.70 34.12 16.28
N SER A 62 13.23 34.01 17.48
CA SER A 62 13.51 32.69 18.09
C SER A 62 12.24 31.85 18.28
N LEU A 63 11.12 32.44 18.72
CA LEU A 63 9.85 31.76 18.86
C LEU A 63 9.31 31.29 17.50
N LEU A 64 9.44 32.14 16.48
CA LEU A 64 9.00 31.82 15.12
C LEU A 64 9.83 30.69 14.52
N ILE A 65 11.15 30.70 14.71
CA ILE A 65 12.03 29.60 14.30
C ILE A 65 11.63 28.30 14.96
N ILE A 66 11.40 28.29 16.28
CA ILE A 66 10.95 27.09 17.00
C ILE A 66 9.61 26.60 16.44
N ALA A 67 8.65 27.50 16.19
CA ALA A 67 7.36 27.14 15.63
C ALA A 67 7.50 26.48 14.25
N VAL A 68 8.30 27.07 13.37
CA VAL A 68 8.53 26.53 12.02
C VAL A 68 9.27 25.18 12.08
N LEU A 69 10.23 25.02 12.98
CA LEU A 69 10.91 23.73 13.19
C LEU A 69 9.96 22.63 13.68
N VAL A 70 9.04 22.97 14.60
CA VAL A 70 8.02 22.01 15.07
C VAL A 70 7.07 21.62 13.93
N ILE A 71 6.63 22.60 13.11
CA ILE A 71 5.79 22.32 11.94
C ILE A 71 6.55 21.45 10.93
N MET A 72 7.84 21.74 10.69
CA MET A 72 8.68 20.93 9.81
C MET A 72 8.80 19.48 10.33
N LEU A 73 8.97 19.30 11.65
CA LEU A 73 9.08 17.98 12.27
C LEU A 73 7.77 17.20 12.20
N ALA A 74 6.61 17.89 12.22
CA ALA A 74 5.29 17.28 12.06
C ALA A 74 5.02 16.81 10.62
N ARG A 75 5.93 17.10 9.66
CA ARG A 75 5.86 16.75 8.24
C ARG A 75 4.51 17.12 7.62
N PRO A 76 4.30 18.40 7.28
CA PRO A 76 3.09 18.84 6.60
C PRO A 76 2.99 18.20 5.21
N ARG A 77 1.82 17.64 4.92
CA ARG A 77 1.44 17.10 3.62
C ARG A 77 0.31 17.98 3.06
N ALA A 78 0.50 18.50 1.87
CA ALA A 78 -0.55 19.22 1.19
C ALA A 78 -1.22 18.28 0.19
N THR A 79 -2.46 17.94 0.44
CA THR A 79 -3.33 17.39 -0.59
C THR A 79 -3.82 18.60 -1.40
N SER A 80 -3.21 18.85 -2.56
CA SER A 80 -3.78 19.80 -3.54
C SER A 80 -5.14 19.24 -3.98
N GLY A 81 -6.09 20.10 -4.34
CA GLY A 81 -7.40 19.64 -4.83
C GLY A 81 -7.28 18.72 -6.05
N LEU A 82 -6.19 18.84 -6.83
CA LEU A 82 -5.81 17.94 -7.90
C LEU A 82 -5.38 16.55 -7.37
N ASP A 83 -4.73 16.50 -6.19
CA ASP A 83 -4.33 15.23 -5.55
C ASP A 83 -5.52 14.56 -4.86
N ALA A 84 -6.59 15.27 -4.50
CA ALA A 84 -7.81 14.68 -3.99
C ALA A 84 -8.58 13.96 -5.11
N ASP A 85 -8.65 14.54 -6.31
CA ASP A 85 -9.23 13.88 -7.49
C ASP A 85 -8.35 12.70 -7.95
N VAL A 86 -7.02 12.80 -7.82
CA VAL A 86 -6.08 11.71 -8.09
C VAL A 86 -6.17 10.65 -7.00
N ALA A 87 -6.33 11.01 -5.72
CA ALA A 87 -6.53 10.06 -4.62
C ALA A 87 -7.89 9.34 -4.72
N GLU A 88 -8.98 10.02 -5.14
CA GLU A 88 -10.24 9.35 -5.47
C GLU A 88 -10.11 8.46 -6.70
N THR A 89 -9.33 8.87 -7.70
CA THR A 89 -9.04 8.05 -8.88
C THR A 89 -8.09 6.89 -8.55
N GLU A 90 -7.16 7.07 -7.60
CA GLU A 90 -6.24 6.01 -7.13
C GLU A 90 -6.93 5.03 -6.18
N THR A 91 -7.88 5.45 -5.35
CA THR A 91 -8.75 4.54 -4.57
C THR A 91 -9.68 3.72 -5.47
N SER A 92 -9.90 4.18 -6.71
CA SER A 92 -10.66 3.48 -7.75
C SER A 92 -9.80 2.56 -8.61
N ARG A 93 -8.47 2.53 -8.45
CA ARG A 93 -7.59 1.60 -9.18
C ARG A 93 -7.70 0.22 -8.55
N GLY A 94 -8.21 -0.74 -9.34
CA GLY A 94 -8.25 -2.14 -8.97
C GLY A 94 -6.89 -2.81 -9.03
N ILE A 95 -6.87 -4.11 -8.81
CA ILE A 95 -5.71 -4.99 -8.98
C ILE A 95 -5.78 -5.75 -10.31
N GLU A 96 -4.65 -6.29 -10.75
CA GLU A 96 -4.60 -7.26 -11.85
C GLU A 96 -4.68 -8.67 -11.26
N VAL A 97 -5.68 -9.42 -11.65
CA VAL A 97 -5.92 -10.81 -11.20
C VAL A 97 -5.73 -11.76 -12.37
N MET A 98 -4.75 -12.65 -12.26
CA MET A 98 -4.57 -13.73 -13.21
C MET A 98 -5.14 -15.02 -12.63
N VAL A 99 -6.18 -15.54 -13.26
CA VAL A 99 -6.79 -16.80 -12.87
C VAL A 99 -6.09 -17.94 -13.59
N CYS A 100 -5.58 -18.92 -12.83
CA CYS A 100 -5.04 -20.17 -13.37
C CYS A 100 -6.02 -21.30 -13.05
N LEU A 101 -6.69 -21.81 -14.09
CA LEU A 101 -7.69 -22.86 -13.96
C LEU A 101 -7.16 -24.20 -14.48
N ASP A 102 -7.14 -25.16 -13.59
CA ASP A 102 -6.85 -26.55 -13.92
C ASP A 102 -7.95 -27.15 -14.80
N VAL A 103 -7.55 -27.72 -15.94
CA VAL A 103 -8.44 -28.40 -16.87
C VAL A 103 -7.99 -29.85 -17.15
N SER A 104 -7.17 -30.41 -16.26
CA SER A 104 -6.76 -31.82 -16.30
C SER A 104 -7.97 -32.75 -16.20
N ASN A 105 -7.80 -34.00 -16.60
CA ASN A 105 -8.88 -34.98 -16.54
C ASN A 105 -9.43 -35.23 -15.14
N SER A 106 -8.63 -35.01 -14.08
CA SER A 106 -9.07 -35.11 -12.69
C SER A 106 -10.19 -34.12 -12.37
N MET A 107 -10.24 -32.99 -13.07
CA MET A 107 -11.28 -31.95 -12.91
C MET A 107 -12.68 -32.39 -13.44
N LEU A 108 -12.79 -33.50 -14.15
CA LEU A 108 -14.07 -34.13 -14.47
C LEU A 108 -14.68 -34.86 -13.27
N ALA A 109 -13.87 -35.26 -12.29
CA ALA A 109 -14.33 -35.94 -11.09
C ALA A 109 -15.27 -35.08 -10.27
N SER A 110 -16.08 -35.70 -9.39
CA SER A 110 -16.99 -34.98 -8.51
C SER A 110 -16.23 -34.06 -7.54
N SER A 111 -16.79 -32.88 -7.30
CA SER A 111 -16.27 -31.91 -6.31
C SER A 111 -16.75 -32.23 -4.89
N THR A 112 -17.64 -33.20 -4.72
CA THR A 112 -18.24 -33.63 -3.46
C THR A 112 -18.04 -35.12 -3.25
N ASP A 113 -18.36 -35.61 -2.04
CA ASP A 113 -18.31 -37.03 -1.73
C ASP A 113 -19.38 -37.87 -2.48
N ASP A 114 -20.33 -37.22 -3.14
CA ASP A 114 -21.30 -37.84 -4.03
C ASP A 114 -20.74 -37.95 -5.45
N GLU A 115 -20.63 -39.16 -5.98
CA GLU A 115 -20.13 -39.43 -7.33
C GLU A 115 -21.02 -38.81 -8.43
N ALA A 116 -22.31 -38.62 -8.17
CA ALA A 116 -23.24 -37.93 -9.07
C ALA A 116 -23.23 -36.41 -8.90
N GLY A 117 -22.34 -35.90 -8.05
CA GLY A 117 -22.20 -34.48 -7.78
C GLY A 117 -21.66 -33.66 -8.94
N VAL A 118 -21.64 -32.36 -8.76
CA VAL A 118 -21.09 -31.39 -9.73
C VAL A 118 -19.59 -31.64 -9.90
N SER A 119 -19.08 -31.65 -11.14
CA SER A 119 -17.65 -31.82 -11.42
C SER A 119 -16.82 -30.67 -10.84
N ARG A 120 -15.54 -30.95 -10.51
CA ARG A 120 -14.58 -29.93 -10.03
C ARG A 120 -14.49 -28.76 -11.00
N LEU A 121 -14.41 -29.03 -12.31
CA LEU A 121 -14.37 -27.99 -13.34
C LEU A 121 -15.64 -27.10 -13.31
N GLN A 122 -16.81 -27.71 -13.20
CA GLN A 122 -18.05 -26.94 -13.15
C GLN A 122 -18.17 -26.11 -11.86
N ARG A 123 -17.68 -26.66 -10.75
CA ARG A 123 -17.56 -25.94 -9.48
C ARG A 123 -16.61 -24.77 -9.61
N ALA A 124 -15.43 -24.96 -10.24
CA ALA A 124 -14.47 -23.90 -10.51
C ALA A 124 -15.08 -22.76 -11.32
N LYS A 125 -15.78 -23.07 -12.41
CA LYS A 125 -16.46 -22.07 -13.22
C LYS A 125 -17.45 -21.26 -12.43
N PHE A 126 -18.27 -21.90 -11.60
CA PHE A 126 -19.21 -21.21 -10.72
C PHE A 126 -18.52 -20.26 -9.74
N ILE A 127 -17.41 -20.70 -9.12
CA ILE A 127 -16.61 -19.87 -8.22
C ILE A 127 -16.05 -18.65 -8.96
N LEU A 128 -15.50 -18.87 -10.16
CA LEU A 128 -14.92 -17.80 -10.99
C LEU A 128 -15.97 -16.79 -11.44
N GLU A 129 -17.13 -17.23 -11.89
CA GLU A 129 -18.23 -16.32 -12.24
C GLU A 129 -18.61 -15.42 -11.06
N LYS A 130 -18.73 -16.01 -9.86
CA LYS A 130 -19.05 -15.25 -8.63
C LYS A 130 -17.92 -14.32 -8.20
N LEU A 131 -16.66 -14.71 -8.41
CA LEU A 131 -15.51 -13.84 -8.13
C LEU A 131 -15.50 -12.65 -9.10
N ILE A 132 -15.73 -12.90 -10.39
CA ILE A 132 -15.81 -11.84 -11.42
C ILE A 132 -17.01 -10.90 -11.14
N ASP A 133 -18.13 -11.41 -10.63
CA ASP A 133 -19.31 -10.59 -10.24
C ASP A 133 -18.99 -9.57 -9.13
N LYS A 134 -18.01 -9.86 -8.28
CA LYS A 134 -17.59 -9.00 -7.18
C LYS A 134 -16.52 -7.99 -7.58
N MET A 135 -15.81 -8.24 -8.67
CA MET A 135 -14.77 -7.35 -9.16
C MET A 135 -15.31 -5.99 -9.55
N THR A 136 -14.72 -4.93 -9.03
CA THR A 136 -15.00 -3.55 -9.41
C THR A 136 -13.68 -2.83 -9.67
N ASN A 137 -13.50 -2.34 -10.91
CA ASN A 137 -12.27 -1.69 -11.36
C ASN A 137 -11.02 -2.61 -11.44
N ASP A 138 -11.15 -3.90 -11.14
CA ASP A 138 -10.07 -4.88 -11.28
C ASP A 138 -9.95 -5.31 -12.74
N LYS A 139 -8.78 -5.82 -13.10
CA LYS A 139 -8.58 -6.48 -14.38
C LYS A 139 -8.42 -7.98 -14.17
N VAL A 140 -8.98 -8.77 -15.04
CA VAL A 140 -8.91 -10.23 -14.97
C VAL A 140 -8.32 -10.81 -16.24
N GLY A 141 -7.42 -11.77 -16.08
CA GLY A 141 -6.91 -12.62 -17.15
C GLY A 141 -7.16 -14.08 -16.82
N LEU A 142 -7.10 -14.96 -17.81
CA LEU A 142 -7.41 -16.38 -17.66
C LEU A 142 -6.36 -17.23 -18.36
N ILE A 143 -5.76 -18.13 -17.58
CA ILE A 143 -4.88 -19.19 -18.03
C ILE A 143 -5.55 -20.52 -17.73
N VAL A 144 -5.56 -21.44 -18.67
CA VAL A 144 -5.92 -22.84 -18.45
C VAL A 144 -4.68 -23.70 -18.50
N PHE A 145 -4.60 -24.69 -17.66
CA PHE A 145 -3.46 -25.59 -17.61
C PHE A 145 -3.84 -27.04 -17.31
N ALA A 146 -3.01 -27.94 -17.78
CA ALA A 146 -2.96 -29.34 -17.42
C ALA A 146 -1.47 -29.79 -17.45
N GLY A 147 -1.00 -30.62 -18.33
CA GLY A 147 0.43 -30.87 -18.55
C GLY A 147 1.21 -29.70 -19.13
N ASP A 148 0.51 -28.77 -19.80
CA ASP A 148 1.01 -27.49 -20.29
C ASP A 148 0.07 -26.34 -19.88
N ALA A 149 0.52 -25.08 -19.99
CA ALA A 149 -0.28 -23.90 -19.68
C ALA A 149 -0.52 -23.03 -20.92
N TYR A 150 -1.73 -22.44 -21.05
CA TYR A 150 -2.13 -21.59 -22.17
C TYR A 150 -2.95 -20.40 -21.71
N THR A 151 -2.58 -19.21 -22.18
CA THR A 151 -3.39 -18.01 -21.94
C THR A 151 -4.64 -18.03 -22.81
N GLN A 152 -5.81 -18.10 -22.19
CA GLN A 152 -7.11 -18.04 -22.86
C GLN A 152 -7.64 -16.63 -22.99
N LEU A 153 -7.40 -15.79 -21.97
CA LEU A 153 -7.80 -14.40 -21.96
C LEU A 153 -6.65 -13.55 -21.40
N PRO A 154 -6.08 -12.64 -22.18
CA PRO A 154 -5.17 -11.61 -21.65
C PRO A 154 -5.87 -10.74 -20.62
N ILE A 155 -5.11 -10.05 -19.76
CA ILE A 155 -5.62 -9.17 -18.73
C ILE A 155 -6.53 -8.09 -19.36
N THR A 156 -7.78 -8.04 -18.93
CA THR A 156 -8.81 -7.13 -19.44
C THR A 156 -9.76 -6.68 -18.32
N SER A 157 -10.42 -5.54 -18.50
CA SER A 157 -11.54 -5.06 -17.67
C SER A 157 -12.92 -5.48 -18.23
N ASP A 158 -12.96 -6.24 -19.33
CA ASP A 158 -14.19 -6.74 -19.92
C ASP A 158 -14.66 -8.03 -19.21
N TYR A 159 -15.45 -7.86 -18.16
CA TYR A 159 -16.01 -8.97 -17.38
C TYR A 159 -17.02 -9.83 -18.15
N ILE A 160 -17.67 -9.25 -19.17
CA ILE A 160 -18.63 -10.00 -20.00
C ILE A 160 -17.86 -11.03 -20.82
N SER A 161 -16.82 -10.61 -21.52
CA SER A 161 -15.93 -11.51 -22.24
C SER A 161 -15.28 -12.53 -21.33
N ALA A 162 -14.81 -12.10 -20.14
CA ALA A 162 -14.19 -13.01 -19.17
C ALA A 162 -15.14 -14.16 -18.77
N LYS A 163 -16.40 -13.87 -18.45
CA LYS A 163 -17.41 -14.90 -18.14
C LYS A 163 -17.73 -15.80 -19.33
N MET A 164 -17.79 -15.23 -20.54
CA MET A 164 -17.97 -16.05 -21.76
C MET A 164 -16.84 -17.05 -21.92
N PHE A 165 -15.59 -16.62 -21.75
CA PHE A 165 -14.43 -17.52 -21.80
C PHE A 165 -14.49 -18.59 -20.72
N VAL A 166 -14.76 -18.22 -19.45
CA VAL A 166 -14.91 -19.17 -18.33
C VAL A 166 -15.95 -20.25 -18.67
N ASN A 167 -17.08 -19.87 -19.23
CA ASN A 167 -18.15 -20.82 -19.61
C ASN A 167 -17.76 -21.77 -20.75
N SER A 168 -16.92 -21.32 -21.66
CA SER A 168 -16.49 -22.11 -22.83
C SER A 168 -15.40 -23.16 -22.49
N ILE A 169 -14.76 -23.08 -21.30
CA ILE A 169 -13.66 -23.95 -20.92
C ILE A 169 -14.12 -25.42 -20.86
N THR A 170 -13.31 -26.30 -21.41
CA THR A 170 -13.46 -27.75 -21.32
C THR A 170 -12.10 -28.40 -21.02
N THR A 171 -12.11 -29.66 -20.56
CA THR A 171 -10.87 -30.41 -20.28
C THR A 171 -10.07 -30.74 -21.54
N ASP A 172 -10.71 -30.69 -22.71
CA ASP A 172 -10.07 -30.99 -23.99
C ASP A 172 -9.28 -29.82 -24.57
N MET A 173 -9.30 -28.66 -23.92
CA MET A 173 -8.59 -27.45 -24.40
C MET A 173 -7.08 -27.59 -24.36
N VAL A 174 -6.55 -28.38 -23.40
CA VAL A 174 -5.12 -28.65 -23.26
C VAL A 174 -4.84 -30.06 -23.77
N PRO A 175 -4.07 -30.22 -24.87
CA PRO A 175 -3.80 -31.54 -25.45
C PRO A 175 -2.98 -32.46 -24.55
N THR A 176 -2.04 -31.88 -23.81
CA THR A 176 -1.14 -32.59 -22.87
C THR A 176 -1.85 -32.74 -21.54
N GLN A 177 -2.14 -33.97 -21.14
CA GLN A 177 -2.71 -34.25 -19.83
C GLN A 177 -1.61 -34.31 -18.77
N GLY A 178 -1.93 -33.95 -17.54
CA GLY A 178 -1.02 -33.82 -16.41
C GLY A 178 -1.44 -32.63 -15.55
N THR A 179 -0.59 -32.21 -14.63
CA THR A 179 -0.85 -31.04 -13.76
C THR A 179 0.47 -30.30 -13.51
N ALA A 180 0.78 -29.34 -14.39
CA ALA A 180 1.99 -28.52 -14.33
C ALA A 180 1.66 -27.14 -13.71
N ILE A 181 1.48 -27.09 -12.38
CA ILE A 181 1.12 -25.88 -11.66
C ILE A 181 2.21 -24.81 -11.77
N GLY A 182 3.48 -25.21 -11.71
CA GLY A 182 4.60 -24.29 -11.81
C GLY A 182 4.64 -23.57 -13.16
N ALA A 183 4.38 -24.30 -14.26
CA ALA A 183 4.30 -23.71 -15.59
C ALA A 183 3.15 -22.69 -15.69
N ALA A 184 2.00 -22.97 -15.08
CA ALA A 184 0.87 -22.04 -15.02
C ALA A 184 1.22 -20.77 -14.23
N LEU A 185 1.89 -20.90 -13.09
CA LEU A 185 2.34 -19.76 -12.29
C LEU A 185 3.39 -18.90 -13.03
N GLU A 186 4.34 -19.54 -13.73
CA GLU A 186 5.34 -18.82 -14.54
C GLU A 186 4.70 -18.07 -15.72
N MET A 187 3.75 -18.70 -16.38
CA MET A 187 2.98 -18.05 -17.46
C MET A 187 2.18 -16.86 -16.91
N ALA A 188 1.55 -17.01 -15.74
CA ALA A 188 0.81 -15.95 -15.07
C ALA A 188 1.71 -14.76 -14.70
N MET A 189 2.88 -15.01 -14.12
CA MET A 189 3.86 -13.95 -13.80
C MET A 189 4.27 -13.14 -15.04
N ASN A 190 4.45 -13.80 -16.17
CA ASN A 190 4.83 -13.15 -17.42
C ASN A 190 3.68 -12.45 -18.16
N ALA A 191 2.43 -12.74 -17.80
CA ALA A 191 1.25 -12.17 -18.44
C ALA A 191 0.77 -10.84 -17.80
N PHE A 192 1.28 -10.47 -16.62
CA PHE A 192 0.97 -9.19 -15.99
C PHE A 192 1.55 -8.01 -16.75
N THR A 193 0.87 -6.86 -16.66
CA THR A 193 1.42 -5.63 -17.25
C THR A 193 2.70 -5.20 -16.53
N PRO A 194 3.72 -4.72 -17.27
CA PRO A 194 5.01 -4.30 -16.67
C PRO A 194 4.91 -3.08 -15.76
N THR A 195 3.73 -2.48 -15.61
CA THR A 195 3.52 -1.31 -14.77
C THR A 195 3.52 -1.68 -13.29
N GLU A 196 4.24 -0.92 -12.47
CA GLU A 196 4.30 -1.10 -11.00
C GLU A 196 3.08 -0.50 -10.28
N ASP A 197 2.09 -0.02 -11.05
CA ASP A 197 1.02 0.81 -10.51
C ASP A 197 -0.20 0.07 -9.98
N MET A 198 -0.28 -1.24 -10.12
CA MET A 198 -1.41 -2.06 -9.67
C MET A 198 -0.92 -3.27 -8.87
N GLY A 199 -1.63 -3.60 -7.79
CA GLY A 199 -1.43 -4.86 -7.09
C GLY A 199 -1.68 -6.05 -8.03
N LYS A 200 -0.95 -7.15 -7.83
CA LYS A 200 -1.01 -8.34 -8.69
C LYS A 200 -1.32 -9.57 -7.86
N ALA A 201 -2.33 -10.32 -8.27
CA ALA A 201 -2.70 -11.57 -7.62
C ALA A 201 -2.91 -12.68 -8.65
N ILE A 202 -2.47 -13.88 -8.31
CA ILE A 202 -2.77 -15.12 -9.04
C ILE A 202 -3.79 -15.90 -8.21
N VAL A 203 -4.90 -16.29 -8.82
CA VAL A 203 -5.89 -17.18 -8.21
C VAL A 203 -5.81 -18.53 -8.91
N LEU A 204 -5.28 -19.51 -8.20
CA LEU A 204 -5.10 -20.88 -8.69
C LEU A 204 -6.31 -21.74 -8.27
N LEU A 205 -7.00 -22.35 -9.24
CA LEU A 205 -8.08 -23.29 -9.01
C LEU A 205 -7.66 -24.69 -9.49
N THR A 206 -7.45 -25.60 -8.56
CA THR A 206 -6.91 -26.95 -8.85
C THR A 206 -7.31 -27.93 -7.75
N ASP A 207 -7.20 -29.22 -8.01
CA ASP A 207 -7.22 -30.25 -6.96
C ASP A 207 -5.84 -30.44 -6.29
N ALA A 208 -4.84 -29.69 -6.76
CA ALA A 208 -3.47 -29.68 -6.24
C ALA A 208 -2.73 -31.03 -6.32
N GLU A 209 -3.23 -31.99 -7.09
CA GLU A 209 -2.45 -33.18 -7.48
C GLU A 209 -1.37 -32.76 -8.47
N ASN A 210 -0.19 -32.35 -7.94
CA ASN A 210 0.94 -31.89 -8.76
C ASN A 210 1.99 -33.00 -8.88
N PHE A 211 2.22 -33.47 -10.10
CA PHE A 211 3.14 -34.56 -10.38
C PHE A 211 4.31 -34.18 -11.28
N GLU A 212 4.33 -32.98 -11.87
CA GLU A 212 5.19 -32.70 -13.00
C GLU A 212 6.22 -31.60 -12.76
N ASP A 213 6.00 -30.68 -11.80
CA ASP A 213 6.91 -29.54 -11.61
C ASP A 213 7.00 -29.07 -10.14
N ASN A 214 7.90 -28.11 -9.90
CA ASN A 214 8.08 -27.52 -8.56
C ASN A 214 7.19 -26.27 -8.37
N ALA A 215 5.90 -26.48 -8.13
CA ALA A 215 4.91 -25.44 -7.92
C ALA A 215 5.24 -24.51 -6.75
N VAL A 216 5.78 -25.04 -5.65
CA VAL A 216 6.15 -24.26 -4.46
C VAL A 216 7.26 -23.25 -4.76
N ASP A 217 8.27 -23.63 -5.53
CA ASP A 217 9.33 -22.69 -5.91
C ASP A 217 8.83 -21.64 -6.91
N ALA A 218 7.88 -21.98 -7.80
CA ALA A 218 7.24 -21.01 -8.66
C ALA A 218 6.43 -20.00 -7.85
N ALA A 219 5.67 -20.44 -6.84
CA ALA A 219 4.93 -19.56 -5.93
C ALA A 219 5.86 -18.64 -5.13
N LYS A 220 7.02 -19.13 -4.65
CA LYS A 220 8.04 -18.28 -3.99
C LYS A 220 8.59 -17.21 -4.94
N ARG A 221 8.82 -17.55 -6.22
CA ARG A 221 9.27 -16.56 -7.20
C ARG A 221 8.20 -15.50 -7.45
N ALA A 222 6.91 -15.89 -7.50
CA ALA A 222 5.80 -14.96 -7.63
C ALA A 222 5.74 -13.99 -6.43
N SER A 223 5.79 -14.49 -5.20
CA SER A 223 5.83 -13.66 -3.99
C SER A 223 7.07 -12.75 -3.98
N GLY A 224 8.24 -13.26 -4.36
CA GLY A 224 9.46 -12.45 -4.50
C GLY A 224 9.36 -11.33 -5.53
N ALA A 225 8.47 -11.46 -6.53
CA ALA A 225 8.13 -10.43 -7.51
C ALA A 225 6.98 -9.51 -7.06
N GLY A 226 6.47 -9.65 -5.83
CA GLY A 226 5.36 -8.87 -5.30
C GLY A 226 3.98 -9.32 -5.83
N ILE A 227 3.86 -10.57 -6.28
CA ILE A 227 2.63 -11.17 -6.80
C ILE A 227 2.11 -12.17 -5.77
N GLN A 228 0.90 -11.94 -5.25
CA GLN A 228 0.24 -12.84 -4.31
C GLN A 228 -0.32 -14.07 -5.04
N VAL A 229 -0.26 -15.26 -4.41
CA VAL A 229 -0.81 -16.50 -4.97
C VAL A 229 -1.82 -17.11 -4.03
N ASP A 230 -3.10 -16.96 -4.36
CA ASP A 230 -4.22 -17.57 -3.63
C ASP A 230 -4.63 -18.89 -4.28
N VAL A 231 -4.91 -19.90 -3.46
CA VAL A 231 -5.24 -21.24 -3.95
C VAL A 231 -6.65 -21.64 -3.50
N ILE A 232 -7.48 -22.03 -4.46
CA ILE A 232 -8.81 -22.60 -4.23
C ILE A 232 -8.73 -24.10 -4.55
N GLY A 233 -8.75 -24.91 -3.52
CA GLY A 233 -8.70 -26.35 -3.63
C GLY A 233 -10.04 -26.95 -4.02
N LEU A 234 -10.08 -27.84 -5.00
CA LEU A 234 -11.30 -28.42 -5.55
C LEU A 234 -11.29 -29.95 -5.40
N GLY A 235 -12.34 -30.47 -4.81
CA GLY A 235 -12.49 -31.90 -4.60
C GLY A 235 -12.54 -32.28 -3.13
N THR A 236 -12.47 -33.58 -2.86
CA THR A 236 -12.51 -34.14 -1.51
C THR A 236 -11.31 -35.04 -1.25
N SER A 237 -10.92 -35.17 0.00
CA SER A 237 -9.82 -36.04 0.42
C SER A 237 -10.15 -37.53 0.31
N ARG A 238 -11.43 -37.89 0.24
CA ARG A 238 -11.84 -39.27 -0.02
C ARG A 238 -11.47 -39.71 -1.43
N GLY A 239 -11.49 -38.76 -2.37
CA GLY A 239 -11.29 -39.00 -3.78
C GLY A 239 -12.58 -39.35 -4.51
N ALA A 240 -12.53 -39.18 -5.83
CA ALA A 240 -13.63 -39.50 -6.72
C ALA A 240 -13.10 -40.15 -8.02
N ARG A 241 -13.90 -40.98 -8.63
CA ARG A 241 -13.57 -41.60 -9.92
C ARG A 241 -13.76 -40.58 -11.06
N ILE A 242 -12.95 -40.68 -12.11
CA ILE A 242 -13.02 -39.77 -13.23
C ILE A 242 -14.04 -40.33 -14.25
N PRO A 243 -15.21 -39.69 -14.47
CA PRO A 243 -16.22 -40.16 -15.39
C PRO A 243 -15.84 -39.87 -16.85
N LEU A 244 -15.97 -40.88 -17.75
CA LEU A 244 -15.83 -40.71 -19.18
C LEU A 244 -17.17 -40.61 -19.91
N GLY A 245 -18.28 -40.57 -19.19
CA GLY A 245 -19.64 -40.59 -19.73
C GLY A 245 -20.15 -42.02 -19.94
N ASN A 246 -21.46 -42.13 -20.16
CA ASN A 246 -22.15 -43.42 -20.38
C ASN A 246 -21.90 -44.47 -19.29
N GLY A 247 -21.72 -44.07 -18.02
CA GLY A 247 -21.47 -44.96 -16.91
C GLY A 247 -20.07 -45.60 -16.90
N ARG A 248 -19.14 -45.12 -17.71
CA ARG A 248 -17.75 -45.58 -17.73
C ARG A 248 -16.86 -44.62 -17.01
N TYR A 249 -15.82 -45.19 -16.36
CA TYR A 249 -14.79 -44.43 -15.64
C TYR A 249 -13.42 -44.62 -16.31
N MET A 250 -12.53 -43.69 -16.07
CA MET A 250 -11.15 -43.77 -16.54
C MET A 250 -10.44 -44.94 -15.86
N ILE A 251 -9.75 -45.74 -16.68
CA ILE A 251 -9.00 -46.90 -16.21
C ILE A 251 -7.51 -46.64 -16.41
N ASN A 252 -6.71 -46.96 -15.40
CA ASN A 252 -5.26 -46.94 -15.54
C ASN A 252 -4.82 -48.04 -16.50
N PRO A 253 -4.17 -47.70 -17.60
CA PRO A 253 -3.78 -48.70 -18.62
C PRO A 253 -2.74 -49.71 -18.14
N MET A 254 -2.01 -49.41 -17.04
CA MET A 254 -1.00 -50.31 -16.47
C MET A 254 -1.56 -51.31 -15.46
N THR A 255 -2.53 -50.87 -14.64
CA THR A 255 -3.10 -51.69 -13.55
C THR A 255 -4.45 -52.30 -13.89
N GLY A 256 -5.15 -51.72 -14.86
CA GLY A 256 -6.52 -52.12 -15.22
C GLY A 256 -7.58 -51.66 -14.21
N GLU A 257 -7.21 -50.89 -13.19
CA GLU A 257 -8.09 -50.39 -12.14
C GLU A 257 -8.65 -49.00 -12.49
N GLU A 258 -9.83 -48.70 -11.96
CA GLU A 258 -10.41 -47.35 -12.09
C GLU A 258 -9.54 -46.29 -11.42
N VAL A 259 -9.31 -45.17 -12.11
CA VAL A 259 -8.51 -44.07 -11.57
C VAL A 259 -9.33 -43.30 -10.55
N VAL A 260 -8.83 -43.22 -9.35
CA VAL A 260 -9.39 -42.40 -8.24
C VAL A 260 -8.44 -41.21 -7.99
N THR A 261 -8.96 -39.99 -8.24
CA THR A 261 -8.25 -38.75 -8.00
C THR A 261 -8.69 -38.15 -6.67
N ARG A 262 -7.74 -37.59 -5.92
CA ARG A 262 -7.99 -36.99 -4.60
C ARG A 262 -7.57 -35.52 -4.62
N HIS A 263 -8.15 -34.75 -3.75
CA HIS A 263 -7.67 -33.39 -3.52
C HIS A 263 -6.50 -33.42 -2.52
N ASP A 264 -5.37 -32.79 -2.88
CA ASP A 264 -4.22 -32.63 -1.99
C ASP A 264 -4.23 -31.24 -1.34
N GLU A 265 -4.89 -31.16 -0.19
CA GLU A 265 -5.00 -29.95 0.60
C GLU A 265 -3.63 -29.47 1.12
N SER A 266 -2.72 -30.40 1.43
CA SER A 266 -1.41 -30.08 1.98
C SER A 266 -0.55 -29.35 0.96
N THR A 267 -0.49 -29.85 -0.27
CA THR A 267 0.23 -29.22 -1.38
C THR A 267 -0.38 -27.86 -1.74
N GLY A 268 -1.72 -27.79 -1.82
CA GLY A 268 -2.40 -26.51 -2.07
C GLY A 268 -2.09 -25.44 -1.02
N ALA A 269 -2.10 -25.81 0.26
CA ALA A 269 -1.78 -24.91 1.36
C ALA A 269 -0.30 -24.48 1.36
N GLU A 270 0.62 -25.39 0.98
CA GLU A 270 2.05 -25.08 0.88
C GLU A 270 2.32 -24.07 -0.26
N ILE A 271 1.67 -24.24 -1.42
CA ILE A 271 1.76 -23.31 -2.55
C ILE A 271 1.24 -21.94 -2.15
N ALA A 272 0.06 -21.85 -1.52
CA ALA A 272 -0.53 -20.58 -1.09
C ALA A 272 0.37 -19.86 -0.08
N LYS A 273 0.90 -20.59 0.91
CA LYS A 273 1.83 -20.06 1.90
C LYS A 273 3.13 -19.54 1.27
N ALA A 274 3.67 -20.28 0.28
CA ALA A 274 4.88 -19.87 -0.43
C ALA A 274 4.67 -18.62 -1.29
N GLY A 275 3.43 -18.44 -1.78
CA GLY A 275 2.98 -17.29 -2.57
C GLY A 275 2.45 -16.10 -1.77
N ASP A 276 2.60 -16.08 -0.43
CA ASP A 276 2.08 -15.03 0.48
C ASP A 276 0.57 -14.81 0.38
N GLY A 277 -0.16 -15.86 -0.02
CA GLY A 277 -1.60 -15.86 -0.19
C GLY A 277 -2.31 -16.78 0.80
N ILE A 278 -3.57 -17.10 0.49
CA ILE A 278 -4.41 -18.00 1.28
C ILE A 278 -4.78 -19.25 0.51
N TYR A 279 -4.92 -20.35 1.25
CA TYR A 279 -5.57 -21.57 0.78
C TYR A 279 -7.02 -21.61 1.25
N VAL A 280 -7.95 -21.91 0.35
CA VAL A 280 -9.37 -22.03 0.65
C VAL A 280 -9.95 -23.26 -0.02
N ASN A 281 -10.74 -24.04 0.73
CA ASN A 281 -11.46 -25.18 0.18
C ASN A 281 -12.69 -24.71 -0.63
N GLY A 282 -12.71 -24.97 -1.95
CA GLY A 282 -13.76 -24.57 -2.86
C GLY A 282 -15.14 -25.21 -2.61
N ALA A 283 -15.23 -26.23 -1.75
CA ALA A 283 -16.51 -26.75 -1.27
C ALA A 283 -17.21 -25.80 -0.28
N SER A 284 -16.43 -24.92 0.38
CA SER A 284 -16.98 -23.95 1.34
C SER A 284 -17.69 -22.79 0.64
N THR A 285 -18.85 -22.40 1.14
CA THR A 285 -19.58 -21.21 0.69
C THR A 285 -18.82 -19.90 1.03
N SER A 286 -17.94 -19.96 2.00
CA SER A 286 -17.10 -18.80 2.40
C SER A 286 -15.84 -18.61 1.54
N ALA A 287 -15.51 -19.59 0.66
CA ALA A 287 -14.30 -19.54 -0.16
C ALA A 287 -14.18 -18.26 -0.99
N ILE A 288 -15.26 -17.89 -1.67
CA ILE A 288 -15.30 -16.67 -2.52
C ILE A 288 -15.09 -15.41 -1.68
N ASN A 289 -15.73 -15.36 -0.49
CA ASN A 289 -15.58 -14.19 0.38
C ASN A 289 -14.16 -14.09 0.97
N ALA A 290 -13.52 -15.21 1.29
CA ALA A 290 -12.17 -15.20 1.82
C ALA A 290 -11.14 -14.69 0.80
N VAL A 291 -11.23 -15.16 -0.45
CA VAL A 291 -10.36 -14.68 -1.55
C VAL A 291 -10.64 -13.20 -1.84
N ASP A 292 -11.91 -12.80 -1.92
CA ASP A 292 -12.32 -11.41 -2.14
C ASP A 292 -11.77 -10.47 -1.03
N THR A 293 -11.91 -10.86 0.24
CA THR A 293 -11.33 -10.10 1.36
C THR A 293 -9.81 -9.98 1.24
N LYS A 294 -9.13 -11.05 0.83
CA LYS A 294 -7.67 -11.05 0.67
C LYS A 294 -7.23 -10.14 -0.49
N MET A 295 -7.98 -10.11 -1.58
CA MET A 295 -7.77 -9.18 -2.69
C MET A 295 -8.02 -7.72 -2.28
N ASP A 296 -9.01 -7.47 -1.43
CA ASP A 296 -9.26 -6.12 -0.90
C ASP A 296 -8.15 -5.65 0.06
N GLU A 297 -7.57 -6.56 0.87
CA GLU A 297 -6.38 -6.26 1.67
C GLU A 297 -5.19 -5.84 0.78
N LEU A 298 -4.99 -6.53 -0.36
CA LEU A 298 -3.96 -6.18 -1.33
C LEU A 298 -4.19 -4.79 -1.94
N LYS A 299 -5.44 -4.44 -2.28
CA LYS A 299 -5.82 -3.10 -2.75
C LYS A 299 -5.49 -2.03 -1.71
N GLN A 300 -5.80 -2.27 -0.43
CA GLN A 300 -5.52 -1.35 0.66
C GLN A 300 -4.01 -1.19 0.91
N ALA A 301 -3.26 -2.28 0.91
CA ALA A 301 -1.81 -2.25 1.09
C ALA A 301 -1.10 -1.44 -0.01
N GLU A 302 -1.51 -1.61 -1.27
CA GLU A 302 -0.98 -0.82 -2.38
C GLU A 302 -1.38 0.66 -2.29
N PHE A 303 -2.59 0.96 -1.83
CA PHE A 303 -3.03 2.33 -1.58
C PHE A 303 -2.19 2.99 -0.48
N GLU A 304 -1.96 2.32 0.65
CA GLU A 304 -1.10 2.83 1.71
C GLU A 304 0.33 3.06 1.21
N ARG A 305 0.90 2.09 0.51
CA ARG A 305 2.25 2.18 -0.05
C ARG A 305 2.44 3.41 -0.95
N LYS A 306 1.44 3.76 -1.76
CA LYS A 306 1.48 4.93 -2.66
C LYS A 306 1.19 6.24 -1.94
N SER A 307 0.29 6.25 -0.96
CA SER A 307 0.02 7.45 -0.18
C SER A 307 1.23 7.89 0.65
N PHE A 308 2.18 7.00 0.91
CA PHE A 308 3.48 7.28 1.53
C PHE A 308 4.58 7.68 0.55
N SER A 309 4.27 7.88 -0.75
CA SER A 309 5.28 8.30 -1.72
C SER A 309 5.85 9.69 -1.37
N PRO A 310 7.17 9.92 -1.55
CA PRO A 310 7.83 11.17 -1.12
C PRO A 310 7.34 12.44 -1.84
N GLN A 311 6.59 12.31 -2.93
CA GLN A 311 6.17 13.43 -3.79
C GLN A 311 5.09 14.33 -3.17
N SER A 312 4.35 13.86 -2.16
CA SER A 312 3.34 14.67 -1.45
C SER A 312 3.87 15.43 -0.23
N GLU A 313 5.17 15.29 0.09
CA GLU A 313 5.75 15.91 1.28
C GLU A 313 6.16 17.36 1.01
N GLN A 314 5.53 18.30 1.71
CA GLN A 314 5.83 19.74 1.65
C GLN A 314 6.94 20.16 2.63
N PHE A 315 7.56 19.20 3.34
CA PHE A 315 8.60 19.51 4.32
C PHE A 315 9.82 20.26 3.72
N PRO A 316 10.25 20.05 2.43
CA PRO A 316 11.39 20.79 1.88
C PRO A 316 11.13 22.29 1.82
N ILE A 317 9.91 22.72 1.50
CA ILE A 317 9.53 24.15 1.46
C ILE A 317 9.63 24.74 2.86
N VAL A 318 9.10 24.04 3.88
CA VAL A 318 9.16 24.48 5.27
C VAL A 318 10.61 24.51 5.78
N ALA A 319 11.44 23.53 5.35
CA ALA A 319 12.86 23.49 5.68
C ALA A 319 13.63 24.71 5.11
N TRP A 320 13.35 25.11 3.88
CA TRP A 320 13.95 26.34 3.30
C TRP A 320 13.53 27.59 4.05
N ILE A 321 12.25 27.70 4.46
CA ILE A 321 11.76 28.80 5.30
C ILE A 321 12.48 28.82 6.66
N ALA A 322 12.63 27.65 7.30
CA ALA A 322 13.36 27.54 8.57
C ALA A 322 14.83 27.96 8.42
N LEU A 323 15.49 27.52 7.34
CA LEU A 323 16.87 27.88 7.04
C LEU A 323 17.03 29.39 6.83
N LEU A 324 16.14 30.01 6.04
CA LEU A 324 16.14 31.46 5.82
C LEU A 324 15.96 32.24 7.13
N LEU A 325 15.04 31.78 8.00
CA LEU A 325 14.84 32.40 9.31
C LEU A 325 16.07 32.25 10.23
N LEU A 326 16.73 31.09 10.23
CA LEU A 326 17.97 30.86 10.98
C LEU A 326 19.10 31.77 10.50
N VAL A 327 19.26 31.91 9.19
CA VAL A 327 20.25 32.83 8.61
C VAL A 327 19.92 34.27 8.98
N ALA A 328 18.64 34.66 8.92
CA ALA A 328 18.20 36.00 9.31
C ALA A 328 18.44 36.29 10.80
N ASP A 329 18.27 35.30 11.71
CA ASP A 329 18.54 35.47 13.14
C ASP A 329 20.03 35.82 13.45
N ILE A 330 20.94 35.30 12.63
CA ILE A 330 22.38 35.63 12.74
C ILE A 330 22.60 37.14 12.52
N PHE A 331 21.86 37.76 11.61
CA PHE A 331 21.96 39.21 11.34
C PHE A 331 21.21 40.08 12.35
N VAL A 332 20.28 39.51 13.14
CA VAL A 332 19.56 40.22 14.20
C VAL A 332 20.45 40.34 15.43
N VAL A 333 21.35 41.31 15.41
CA VAL A 333 22.24 41.61 16.55
C VAL A 333 21.50 42.47 17.57
N THR A 334 21.72 42.20 18.86
CA THR A 334 21.09 42.93 19.99
C THR A 334 21.62 44.37 20.16
N ARG A 335 22.63 44.78 19.39
CA ARG A 335 23.20 46.13 19.35
C ARG A 335 22.54 46.98 18.27
N LYS A 336 22.57 48.30 18.41
CA LYS A 336 22.09 49.25 17.41
C LYS A 336 22.93 49.09 16.13
N ILE A 337 22.31 48.59 15.05
CA ILE A 337 22.96 48.43 13.75
C ILE A 337 23.12 49.85 13.13
N SER A 338 24.36 50.26 12.90
CA SER A 338 24.68 51.61 12.38
C SER A 338 24.08 51.90 10.99
N TRP A 339 23.85 50.86 10.20
CA TRP A 339 23.25 50.96 8.87
C TRP A 339 21.74 51.32 8.92
N LEU A 340 20.98 50.84 9.92
CA LEU A 340 19.56 51.18 10.11
C LEU A 340 19.34 52.62 10.64
N LYS A 341 20.37 53.33 11.08
CA LYS A 341 20.28 54.73 11.43
C LYS A 341 19.94 55.65 10.21
N LYS A 342 20.13 55.14 8.99
CA LYS A 342 19.82 55.90 7.76
C LYS A 342 18.32 55.93 7.45
N TYR A 343 17.54 54.98 8.00
CA TYR A 343 16.08 54.91 7.86
C TYR A 343 15.41 55.23 9.17
N ARG A 344 14.98 56.53 9.30
CA ARG A 344 14.25 57.04 10.50
C ARG A 344 12.80 56.57 10.45
N PHE A 345 12.48 55.32 10.83
CA PHE A 345 11.10 54.83 10.88
C PHE A 345 10.34 55.16 12.17
N PHE A 346 10.99 55.71 13.21
CA PHE A 346 10.37 56.01 14.54
C PHE A 346 11.06 57.20 15.24
N THR A 347 11.14 58.37 14.59
CA THR A 347 11.39 59.62 15.30
C THR A 347 10.08 60.35 15.51
N LYS A 348 9.54 60.33 16.72
CA LYS A 348 8.56 61.28 17.19
C LYS A 348 9.30 62.61 17.29
N GLU A 349 8.90 63.59 16.51
CA GLU A 349 9.33 64.97 16.69
C GLU A 349 8.85 65.43 18.06
N GLU A 350 9.78 65.64 18.99
CA GLU A 350 9.51 66.50 20.14
C GLU A 350 9.52 67.92 19.60
N GLY A 351 8.30 68.48 19.48
CA GLY A 351 8.09 69.86 19.08
C GLY A 351 8.80 70.81 20.05
N GLY A 352 9.57 71.68 19.45
CA GLY A 352 10.15 72.77 20.18
C GLY A 352 9.07 73.74 20.60
N GLU A 353 9.13 74.08 21.82
CA GLU A 353 8.52 75.32 22.35
C GLU A 353 9.65 76.24 22.85
N LYS A 354 9.56 77.46 22.33
CA LYS A 354 10.34 78.59 22.86
C LYS A 354 9.94 78.91 24.26
#